data_b5a156800db19e907bf34bbbce51787b
#
_entry.id   b5a156800db19e907bf34bbbce51787b
#
_cell.length_a   1.000
_cell.length_b   1.000
_cell.length_c   1.000
_cell.angle_alpha   90.00
_cell.angle_beta   90.00
_cell.angle_gamma   90.00
#
_symmetry.space_group_name_H-M   'P 1'
#
loop_
_entity.id
_entity.type
_entity.pdbx_description
1 polymer ?
#
loop_
_entity_poly.entity_id
_entity_poly.type
_entity_poly.pdbx_seq_one_letter_code
_entity_poly.pdbx_strand_id
1 'polypeptide(L)'
;VIGDKKACLLDTGSGYGNIKEYVDTLTDKPVFVILSHAHYDHMGGAALFEDVYINLEDLPVFRKHGDMTTRYEEAQRIPETKTIPYSDMIPTRMKPMKGIKNGDIFDLGNVHIQMISVSGHTPGMMCPLIQEERTIIFGDACGVSVLLFDEYSSCVSEYLKSLEVLKTYENDYDTIYRNHGTFFSEKSLLDNVIECCDLILTRQDAHFPILFHGIQLYACHETKTNGQG
;
A
#
# COMPACT_ATOMS: atom_id res chain seq x y z
N VAL A 1 2.51 -14.33 -2.55
CA VAL A 1 2.01 -15.11 -3.68
C VAL A 1 3.07 -16.11 -4.09
N ILE A 2 2.74 -17.40 -4.12
CA ILE A 2 3.69 -18.47 -4.45
C ILE A 2 3.21 -19.17 -5.71
N GLY A 3 4.00 -19.04 -6.79
CA GLY A 3 3.76 -19.75 -8.03
C GLY A 3 4.64 -21.01 -8.18
N ASP A 4 4.60 -21.65 -9.34
CA ASP A 4 5.38 -22.86 -9.59
C ASP A 4 6.89 -22.62 -9.71
N LYS A 5 7.29 -21.47 -10.26
CA LYS A 5 8.71 -21.15 -10.56
C LYS A 5 9.35 -20.21 -9.55
N LYS A 6 8.59 -19.26 -9.00
CA LYS A 6 9.07 -18.21 -8.09
C LYS A 6 7.94 -17.71 -7.21
N ALA A 7 8.29 -16.95 -6.17
CA ALA A 7 7.34 -16.32 -5.28
C ALA A 7 7.52 -14.78 -5.28
N CYS A 8 6.44 -14.08 -5.00
CA CYS A 8 6.42 -12.63 -4.82
C CYS A 8 5.97 -12.28 -3.41
N LEU A 9 6.75 -11.48 -2.71
CA LEU A 9 6.31 -10.80 -1.50
C LEU A 9 5.76 -9.43 -1.89
N LEU A 10 4.52 -9.16 -1.51
CA LEU A 10 3.88 -7.85 -1.68
C LEU A 10 4.06 -7.05 -0.39
N ASP A 11 4.84 -5.98 -0.47
CA ASP A 11 5.32 -5.16 0.64
C ASP A 11 6.22 -5.90 1.64
N THR A 12 6.91 -5.16 2.48
CA THR A 12 7.94 -5.70 3.40
C THR A 12 7.78 -5.24 4.84
N GLY A 13 6.65 -4.58 5.14
CA GLY A 13 6.39 -4.03 6.47
C GLY A 13 7.34 -2.90 6.87
N SER A 14 7.28 -2.51 8.12
CA SER A 14 8.02 -1.36 8.67
C SER A 14 9.53 -1.61 8.85
N GLY A 15 10.00 -2.84 8.64
CA GLY A 15 11.41 -3.21 8.78
C GLY A 15 11.87 -3.35 10.23
N TYR A 16 10.99 -3.83 11.09
CA TYR A 16 11.32 -4.29 12.44
C TYR A 16 11.44 -5.81 12.41
N GLY A 17 12.60 -6.33 12.81
CA GLY A 17 12.87 -7.75 12.68
C GLY A 17 13.13 -8.19 11.23
N ASN A 18 13.27 -9.50 11.01
CA ASN A 18 13.69 -10.06 9.74
C ASN A 18 12.55 -10.80 9.03
N ILE A 19 11.73 -10.06 8.28
CA ILE A 19 10.64 -10.65 7.48
C ILE A 19 11.14 -11.70 6.49
N LYS A 20 12.40 -11.59 6.03
CA LYS A 20 12.97 -12.56 5.08
C LYS A 20 13.09 -13.96 5.70
N GLU A 21 13.53 -14.05 6.96
CA GLU A 21 13.57 -15.33 7.66
C GLU A 21 12.20 -16.01 7.71
N TYR A 22 11.15 -15.23 7.95
CA TYR A 22 9.78 -15.77 7.91
C TYR A 22 9.38 -16.24 6.51
N VAL A 23 9.65 -15.43 5.49
CA VAL A 23 9.35 -15.77 4.09
C VAL A 23 10.10 -17.05 3.67
N ASP A 24 11.34 -17.22 4.10
CA ASP A 24 12.15 -18.42 3.82
C ASP A 24 11.57 -19.70 4.48
N THR A 25 10.67 -19.57 5.48
CA THR A 25 9.92 -20.72 6.03
C THR A 25 8.71 -21.12 5.19
N LEU A 26 8.23 -20.21 4.33
CA LEU A 26 7.03 -20.44 3.52
C LEU A 26 7.32 -21.03 2.14
N THR A 27 8.54 -20.81 1.63
CA THR A 27 8.93 -21.29 0.28
C THR A 27 10.45 -21.36 0.14
N ASP A 28 10.92 -22.34 -0.62
CA ASP A 28 12.31 -22.49 -1.07
C ASP A 28 12.55 -21.88 -2.47
N LYS A 29 11.51 -21.32 -3.08
CA LYS A 29 11.58 -20.71 -4.42
C LYS A 29 12.28 -19.36 -4.39
N PRO A 30 12.86 -18.92 -5.51
CA PRO A 30 13.36 -17.55 -5.64
C PRO A 30 12.26 -16.53 -5.34
N VAL A 31 12.52 -15.64 -4.38
CA VAL A 31 11.58 -14.59 -3.95
C VAL A 31 12.02 -13.23 -4.47
N PHE A 32 11.11 -12.50 -5.08
CA PHE A 32 11.26 -11.07 -5.36
C PHE A 32 10.17 -10.28 -4.63
N VAL A 33 10.38 -8.97 -4.49
CA VAL A 33 9.47 -8.06 -3.81
C VAL A 33 8.82 -7.12 -4.81
N ILE A 34 7.54 -6.87 -4.65
CA ILE A 34 6.85 -5.71 -5.25
C ILE A 34 6.39 -4.83 -4.09
N LEU A 35 6.79 -3.57 -4.11
CA LEU A 35 6.28 -2.55 -3.20
C LEU A 35 5.05 -1.90 -3.82
N SER A 36 3.93 -1.92 -3.08
CA SER A 36 2.71 -1.23 -3.47
C SER A 36 2.93 0.28 -3.55
N HIS A 37 3.68 0.82 -2.60
CA HIS A 37 4.11 2.21 -2.52
C HIS A 37 5.31 2.37 -1.56
N ALA A 38 5.79 3.61 -1.38
CA ALA A 38 7.04 3.86 -0.67
C ALA A 38 6.90 4.40 0.75
N HIS A 39 5.77 4.23 1.43
CA HIS A 39 5.71 4.56 2.85
C HIS A 39 6.51 3.56 3.69
N TYR A 40 7.01 4.03 4.83
CA TYR A 40 7.97 3.30 5.67
C TYR A 40 7.44 1.94 6.14
N ASP A 41 6.15 1.82 6.37
CA ASP A 41 5.48 0.61 6.85
C ASP A 41 5.20 -0.42 5.75
N HIS A 42 5.47 -0.09 4.50
CA HIS A 42 5.40 -0.99 3.35
C HIS A 42 6.77 -1.40 2.81
N MET A 43 7.76 -0.50 2.89
CA MET A 43 9.07 -0.72 2.26
C MET A 43 10.22 -0.96 3.24
N GLY A 44 9.95 -0.94 4.54
CA GLY A 44 10.99 -0.93 5.58
C GLY A 44 11.92 -2.13 5.59
N GLY A 45 11.44 -3.31 5.19
CA GLY A 45 12.26 -4.54 5.07
C GLY A 45 12.89 -4.76 3.69
N ALA A 46 12.72 -3.85 2.74
CA ALA A 46 13.15 -4.04 1.34
C ALA A 46 14.66 -4.29 1.16
N ALA A 47 15.51 -3.86 2.12
CA ALA A 47 16.95 -4.10 2.07
C ALA A 47 17.34 -5.58 2.24
N LEU A 48 16.45 -6.42 2.76
CA LEU A 48 16.67 -7.86 2.96
C LEU A 48 16.60 -8.67 1.66
N PHE A 49 16.06 -8.09 0.58
CA PHE A 49 15.82 -8.79 -0.68
C PHE A 49 16.72 -8.26 -1.80
N GLU A 50 17.10 -9.13 -2.73
CA GLU A 50 17.89 -8.74 -3.88
C GLU A 50 17.06 -8.00 -4.92
N ASP A 51 15.98 -8.61 -5.37
CA ASP A 51 15.09 -8.11 -6.42
C ASP A 51 13.89 -7.40 -5.82
N VAL A 52 13.85 -6.08 -5.94
CA VAL A 52 12.76 -5.23 -5.45
C VAL A 52 12.27 -4.35 -6.59
N TYR A 53 10.95 -4.32 -6.75
CA TYR A 53 10.23 -3.56 -7.76
C TYR A 53 9.37 -2.48 -7.11
N ILE A 54 9.29 -1.32 -7.72
CA ILE A 54 8.44 -0.20 -7.28
C ILE A 54 8.07 0.66 -8.49
N ASN A 55 6.95 1.36 -8.44
CA ASN A 55 6.71 2.45 -9.38
C ASN A 55 7.69 3.60 -9.06
N LEU A 56 8.49 3.99 -10.07
CA LEU A 56 9.57 4.98 -9.86
C LEU A 56 9.06 6.39 -9.53
N GLU A 57 7.78 6.66 -9.72
CA GLU A 57 7.15 7.91 -9.29
C GLU A 57 7.16 8.05 -7.76
N ASP A 58 7.29 6.94 -7.01
CA ASP A 58 7.41 6.91 -5.56
C ASP A 58 8.85 7.08 -5.03
N LEU A 59 9.85 7.26 -5.89
CA LEU A 59 11.22 7.47 -5.42
C LEU A 59 11.40 8.71 -4.50
N PRO A 60 10.70 9.84 -4.71
CA PRO A 60 10.74 10.94 -3.76
C PRO A 60 10.20 10.55 -2.37
N VAL A 61 9.08 9.82 -2.33
CA VAL A 61 8.49 9.27 -1.10
C VAL A 61 9.48 8.31 -0.42
N PHE A 62 10.08 7.40 -1.20
CA PHE A 62 11.08 6.47 -0.70
C PHE A 62 12.28 7.17 -0.05
N ARG A 63 12.77 8.27 -0.61
CA ARG A 63 13.90 9.02 -0.03
C ARG A 63 13.55 9.63 1.32
N LYS A 64 12.33 10.15 1.47
CA LYS A 64 11.84 10.74 2.72
C LYS A 64 11.55 9.66 3.76
N HIS A 65 10.72 8.69 3.42
CA HIS A 65 10.26 7.64 4.34
C HIS A 65 11.31 6.54 4.58
N GLY A 66 12.33 6.42 3.73
CA GLY A 66 13.45 5.50 3.89
C GLY A 66 14.50 5.96 4.91
N ASP A 67 14.48 7.22 5.32
CA ASP A 67 15.43 7.72 6.33
C ASP A 67 15.26 6.97 7.66
N MET A 68 16.37 6.46 8.18
CA MET A 68 16.36 5.62 9.39
C MET A 68 15.87 6.37 10.63
N THR A 69 16.19 7.66 10.73
CA THR A 69 15.78 8.49 11.87
C THR A 69 14.27 8.71 11.82
N THR A 70 13.76 9.07 10.66
CA THR A 70 12.32 9.24 10.42
C THR A 70 11.55 7.96 10.75
N ARG A 71 11.99 6.82 10.25
CA ARG A 71 11.36 5.51 10.53
C ARG A 71 11.37 5.17 12.00
N TYR A 72 12.48 5.45 12.69
CA TYR A 72 12.57 5.19 14.12
C TYR A 72 11.66 6.12 14.94
N GLU A 73 11.60 7.40 14.60
CA GLU A 73 10.70 8.35 15.26
C GLU A 73 9.23 7.94 15.09
N GLU A 74 8.83 7.48 13.91
CA GLU A 74 7.48 6.94 13.68
C GLU A 74 7.23 5.69 14.54
N ALA A 75 8.21 4.77 14.62
CA ALA A 75 8.11 3.59 15.48
C ALA A 75 7.88 3.94 16.96
N GLN A 76 8.50 5.02 17.45
CA GLN A 76 8.34 5.44 18.84
C GLN A 76 6.94 5.99 19.16
N ARG A 77 6.17 6.37 18.14
CA ARG A 77 4.79 6.88 18.29
C ARG A 77 3.75 5.75 18.42
N ILE A 78 4.10 4.53 17.98
CA ILE A 78 3.20 3.39 17.95
C ILE A 78 3.42 2.55 19.21
N PRO A 79 2.38 2.28 20.02
CA PRO A 79 2.53 1.56 21.30
C PRO A 79 3.21 0.20 21.18
N GLU A 80 2.95 -0.53 20.10
CA GLU A 80 3.45 -1.88 19.83
C GLU A 80 4.93 -1.89 19.47
N THR A 81 5.45 -0.81 18.90
CA THR A 81 6.81 -0.72 18.37
C THR A 81 7.73 0.22 19.12
N LYS A 82 7.19 1.05 20.03
CA LYS A 82 7.98 2.06 20.78
C LYS A 82 9.14 1.51 21.64
N THR A 83 9.14 0.20 21.90
CA THR A 83 10.20 -0.47 22.67
C THR A 83 11.27 -1.12 21.80
N ILE A 84 11.11 -1.08 20.46
CA ILE A 84 12.07 -1.65 19.53
C ILE A 84 13.31 -0.76 19.52
N PRO A 85 14.51 -1.31 19.82
CA PRO A 85 15.73 -0.53 19.76
C PRO A 85 16.09 -0.17 18.31
N TYR A 86 16.74 0.98 18.14
CA TYR A 86 17.22 1.44 16.83
C TYR A 86 18.08 0.41 16.09
N SER A 87 18.88 -0.37 16.85
CA SER A 87 19.74 -1.42 16.30
C SER A 87 19.00 -2.57 15.62
N ASP A 88 17.72 -2.76 15.93
CA ASP A 88 16.92 -3.88 15.42
C ASP A 88 16.12 -3.50 14.15
N MET A 89 16.27 -2.25 13.71
CA MET A 89 15.67 -1.79 12.47
C MET A 89 16.51 -2.24 11.27
N ILE A 90 15.83 -2.72 10.23
CA ILE A 90 16.48 -3.03 8.95
C ILE A 90 16.94 -1.72 8.31
N PRO A 91 18.21 -1.64 7.87
CA PRO A 91 18.74 -0.45 7.22
C PRO A 91 17.96 -0.07 5.95
N THR A 92 17.98 1.21 5.61
CA THR A 92 17.42 1.67 4.33
C THR A 92 18.08 0.94 3.16
N ARG A 93 17.26 0.51 2.21
CA ARG A 93 17.77 -0.11 0.99
C ARG A 93 18.60 0.88 0.18
N MET A 94 19.86 0.51 -0.08
CA MET A 94 20.80 1.30 -0.90
C MET A 94 20.92 0.77 -2.34
N LYS A 95 20.52 -0.49 -2.59
CA LYS A 95 20.52 -1.06 -3.94
C LYS A 95 19.40 -0.44 -4.78
N PRO A 96 19.62 -0.18 -6.08
CA PRO A 96 18.57 0.29 -6.98
C PRO A 96 17.37 -0.66 -6.97
N MET A 97 16.18 -0.10 -7.13
CA MET A 97 14.95 -0.82 -7.36
C MET A 97 14.61 -0.84 -8.85
N LYS A 98 13.94 -1.88 -9.29
CA LYS A 98 13.46 -2.02 -10.67
C LYS A 98 12.13 -1.29 -10.81
N GLY A 99 11.96 -0.54 -11.92
CA GLY A 99 10.73 0.19 -12.18
C GLY A 99 9.60 -0.73 -12.63
N ILE A 100 8.39 -0.45 -12.14
CA ILE A 100 7.14 -1.03 -12.64
C ILE A 100 6.18 0.08 -13.03
N LYS A 101 5.23 -0.25 -13.90
CA LYS A 101 4.20 0.66 -14.38
C LYS A 101 2.85 -0.06 -14.54
N ASN A 102 1.83 0.73 -14.80
CA ASN A 102 0.48 0.21 -15.05
C ASN A 102 0.48 -0.83 -16.17
N GLY A 103 -0.17 -1.96 -15.94
CA GLY A 103 -0.32 -3.06 -16.88
C GLY A 103 0.85 -4.05 -16.93
N ASP A 104 1.95 -3.83 -16.20
CA ASP A 104 3.04 -4.82 -16.10
C ASP A 104 2.51 -6.10 -15.47
N ILE A 105 2.95 -7.26 -16.01
CA ILE A 105 2.54 -8.58 -15.55
C ILE A 105 3.76 -9.38 -15.11
N PHE A 106 3.70 -9.96 -13.93
CA PHE A 106 4.70 -10.86 -13.38
C PHE A 106 4.19 -12.31 -13.45
N ASP A 107 4.80 -13.13 -14.28
CA ASP A 107 4.54 -14.57 -14.39
C ASP A 107 5.32 -15.33 -13.31
N LEU A 108 4.64 -16.00 -12.39
CA LEU A 108 5.22 -16.84 -11.34
C LEU A 108 5.25 -18.34 -11.73
N GLY A 109 4.78 -18.66 -12.94
CA GLY A 109 4.73 -20.02 -13.51
C GLY A 109 3.31 -20.53 -13.73
N ASN A 110 2.40 -20.34 -12.80
CA ASN A 110 0.99 -20.72 -12.87
C ASN A 110 0.07 -19.62 -12.32
N VAL A 111 0.68 -18.54 -11.84
CA VAL A 111 -0.02 -17.37 -11.28
C VAL A 111 0.60 -16.11 -11.87
N HIS A 112 -0.25 -15.19 -12.28
CA HIS A 112 0.15 -13.89 -12.83
C HIS A 112 -0.30 -12.76 -11.91
N ILE A 113 0.60 -11.82 -11.66
CA ILE A 113 0.31 -10.58 -10.91
C ILE A 113 0.32 -9.43 -11.90
N GLN A 114 -0.83 -8.82 -12.15
CA GLN A 114 -0.96 -7.60 -12.96
C GLN A 114 -0.91 -6.38 -12.05
N MET A 115 -0.13 -5.38 -12.44
CA MET A 115 0.00 -4.13 -11.69
C MET A 115 -0.97 -3.08 -12.22
N ILE A 116 -1.80 -2.53 -11.34
CA ILE A 116 -2.77 -1.48 -11.65
C ILE A 116 -2.33 -0.21 -10.90
N SER A 117 -2.10 0.89 -11.62
CA SER A 117 -1.74 2.17 -11.01
C SER A 117 -2.97 2.85 -10.42
N VAL A 118 -2.91 3.24 -9.16
CA VAL A 118 -3.98 3.95 -8.45
C VAL A 118 -3.35 5.10 -7.65
N SER A 119 -2.83 6.09 -8.36
CA SER A 119 -2.22 7.28 -7.76
C SER A 119 -3.23 8.03 -6.90
N GLY A 120 -2.79 8.51 -5.76
CA GLY A 120 -3.64 9.22 -4.80
C GLY A 120 -2.95 9.35 -3.46
N HIS A 121 -2.93 8.27 -2.70
CA HIS A 121 -2.22 8.17 -1.42
C HIS A 121 -0.71 8.49 -1.60
N THR A 122 -0.08 7.88 -2.60
CA THR A 122 1.22 8.30 -3.14
C THR A 122 1.16 8.40 -4.68
N PRO A 123 2.11 9.09 -5.34
CA PRO A 123 2.15 9.20 -6.80
C PRO A 123 2.28 7.86 -7.50
N GLY A 124 3.10 6.97 -6.95
CA GLY A 124 3.41 5.66 -7.51
C GLY A 124 2.61 4.50 -6.94
N MET A 125 1.50 4.76 -6.24
CA MET A 125 0.67 3.72 -5.63
C MET A 125 0.18 2.69 -6.66
N MET A 126 0.33 1.39 -6.35
CA MET A 126 -0.03 0.27 -7.21
C MET A 126 -0.90 -0.74 -6.46
N CYS A 127 -1.94 -1.24 -7.14
CA CYS A 127 -2.76 -2.37 -6.70
C CYS A 127 -2.37 -3.62 -7.49
N PRO A 128 -1.79 -4.65 -6.87
CA PRO A 128 -1.55 -5.94 -7.53
C PRO A 128 -2.84 -6.75 -7.66
N LEU A 129 -3.15 -7.17 -8.88
CA LEU A 129 -4.24 -8.11 -9.19
C LEU A 129 -3.64 -9.50 -9.47
N ILE A 130 -3.96 -10.47 -8.63
CA ILE A 130 -3.59 -11.88 -8.79
C ILE A 130 -4.66 -12.54 -9.65
N GLN A 131 -4.38 -12.72 -10.94
CA GLN A 131 -5.40 -12.99 -11.96
C GLN A 131 -6.12 -14.32 -11.73
N GLU A 132 -5.38 -15.43 -11.53
CA GLU A 132 -5.95 -16.77 -11.37
C GLU A 132 -6.75 -16.92 -10.07
N GLU A 133 -6.32 -16.21 -9.01
CA GLU A 133 -7.00 -16.20 -7.71
C GLU A 133 -8.17 -15.19 -7.68
N ARG A 134 -8.34 -14.40 -8.74
CA ARG A 134 -9.33 -13.31 -8.80
C ARG A 134 -9.29 -12.45 -7.53
N THR A 135 -8.08 -12.11 -7.13
CA THR A 135 -7.80 -11.40 -5.87
C THR A 135 -7.01 -10.13 -6.14
N ILE A 136 -7.48 -9.01 -5.62
CA ILE A 136 -6.77 -7.73 -5.70
C ILE A 136 -6.33 -7.27 -4.30
N ILE A 137 -5.15 -6.64 -4.24
CA ILE A 137 -4.68 -5.99 -3.03
C ILE A 137 -4.87 -4.48 -3.22
N PHE A 138 -5.84 -3.91 -2.53
CA PHE A 138 -6.05 -2.47 -2.58
C PHE A 138 -4.98 -1.70 -1.80
N GLY A 139 -4.41 -2.33 -0.77
CA GLY A 139 -3.43 -1.66 0.08
C GLY A 139 -3.99 -0.37 0.64
N ASP A 140 -3.22 0.69 0.49
CA ASP A 140 -3.59 2.04 0.93
C ASP A 140 -4.22 2.88 -0.20
N ALA A 141 -4.33 2.31 -1.40
CA ALA A 141 -4.98 2.97 -2.52
C ALA A 141 -6.48 3.14 -2.32
N CYS A 142 -7.14 2.17 -1.66
CA CYS A 142 -8.58 2.22 -1.41
C CYS A 142 -8.89 1.48 -0.11
N GLY A 143 -9.44 2.16 0.86
CA GLY A 143 -9.69 1.63 2.20
C GLY A 143 -10.76 2.42 2.94
N VAL A 144 -11.10 1.95 4.15
CA VAL A 144 -12.06 2.61 5.05
C VAL A 144 -11.59 4.00 5.47
N SER A 145 -10.28 4.23 5.51
CA SER A 145 -9.67 5.52 5.86
C SER A 145 -8.48 5.77 4.96
N VAL A 146 -8.71 6.23 3.74
CA VAL A 146 -7.63 6.63 2.84
C VAL A 146 -7.13 8.01 3.25
N LEU A 147 -5.82 8.15 3.42
CA LEU A 147 -5.17 9.40 3.79
C LEU A 147 -4.57 10.08 2.54
N LEU A 148 -5.04 11.29 2.25
CA LEU A 148 -4.52 12.18 1.22
C LEU A 148 -4.07 13.47 1.92
N PHE A 149 -2.94 13.46 2.60
CA PHE A 149 -2.60 14.53 3.53
C PHE A 149 -1.15 15.02 3.46
N ASP A 150 -0.28 14.28 2.78
CA ASP A 150 1.13 14.66 2.69
C ASP A 150 1.44 15.42 1.38
N GLU A 151 2.64 15.94 1.27
CA GLU A 151 3.08 16.74 0.12
C GLU A 151 3.15 15.96 -1.21
N TYR A 152 3.10 14.63 -1.14
CA TYR A 152 3.14 13.74 -2.30
C TYR A 152 1.76 13.23 -2.69
N SER A 153 0.77 13.35 -1.79
CA SER A 153 -0.58 12.88 -2.09
C SER A 153 -1.23 13.71 -3.18
N SER A 154 -2.03 13.07 -4.02
CA SER A 154 -2.82 13.75 -5.05
C SER A 154 -3.96 14.54 -4.41
N CYS A 155 -4.48 15.52 -5.13
CA CYS A 155 -5.76 16.11 -4.75
C CYS A 155 -6.91 15.11 -5.01
N VAL A 156 -8.04 15.31 -4.32
CA VAL A 156 -9.20 14.39 -4.40
C VAL A 156 -9.70 14.19 -5.83
N SER A 157 -9.65 15.24 -6.68
CA SER A 157 -10.10 15.13 -8.08
C SER A 157 -9.20 14.25 -8.96
N GLU A 158 -7.90 14.20 -8.68
CA GLU A 158 -6.98 13.30 -9.37
C GLU A 158 -7.08 11.88 -8.82
N TYR A 159 -7.23 11.75 -7.50
CA TYR A 159 -7.45 10.45 -6.87
C TYR A 159 -8.75 9.80 -7.36
N LEU A 160 -9.86 10.55 -7.49
CA LEU A 160 -11.11 10.04 -8.05
C LEU A 160 -10.92 9.41 -9.43
N LYS A 161 -10.17 10.05 -10.33
CA LYS A 161 -9.87 9.47 -11.65
C LYS A 161 -9.14 8.13 -11.55
N SER A 162 -8.23 7.99 -10.59
CA SER A 162 -7.53 6.72 -10.36
C SER A 162 -8.46 5.63 -9.86
N LEU A 163 -9.42 5.97 -8.99
CA LEU A 163 -10.46 5.04 -8.53
C LEU A 163 -11.41 4.64 -9.66
N GLU A 164 -11.80 5.56 -10.54
CA GLU A 164 -12.60 5.27 -11.72
C GLU A 164 -11.90 4.28 -12.67
N VAL A 165 -10.57 4.41 -12.84
CA VAL A 165 -9.77 3.41 -13.57
C VAL A 165 -9.78 2.08 -12.83
N LEU A 166 -9.56 2.06 -11.51
CA LEU A 166 -9.64 0.83 -10.70
C LEU A 166 -11.00 0.15 -10.83
N LYS A 167 -12.09 0.91 -10.89
CA LYS A 167 -13.46 0.41 -11.07
C LYS A 167 -13.63 -0.38 -12.37
N THR A 168 -12.87 -0.07 -13.41
CA THR A 168 -12.95 -0.82 -14.70
C THR A 168 -12.50 -2.28 -14.56
N TYR A 169 -11.74 -2.60 -13.52
CA TYR A 169 -11.27 -3.97 -13.20
C TYR A 169 -12.21 -4.73 -12.26
N GLU A 170 -13.34 -4.18 -11.85
CA GLU A 170 -14.24 -4.78 -10.83
C GLU A 170 -14.70 -6.19 -11.15
N ASN A 171 -14.80 -6.54 -12.44
CA ASN A 171 -15.17 -7.88 -12.88
C ASN A 171 -14.00 -8.88 -12.91
N ASP A 172 -12.76 -8.42 -12.70
CA ASP A 172 -11.56 -9.25 -12.78
C ASP A 172 -11.18 -9.85 -11.42
N TYR A 173 -11.79 -9.38 -10.32
CA TYR A 173 -11.55 -9.90 -8.96
C TYR A 173 -12.85 -10.16 -8.21
N ASP A 174 -12.78 -11.04 -7.22
CA ASP A 174 -13.87 -11.37 -6.31
C ASP A 174 -13.46 -11.15 -4.84
N THR A 175 -12.16 -11.13 -4.56
CA THR A 175 -11.59 -10.92 -3.23
C THR A 175 -10.75 -9.66 -3.18
N ILE A 176 -10.93 -8.86 -2.13
CA ILE A 176 -10.18 -7.64 -1.88
C ILE A 176 -9.43 -7.78 -0.55
N TYR A 177 -8.10 -7.63 -0.59
CA TYR A 177 -7.27 -7.49 0.60
C TYR A 177 -6.84 -6.05 0.81
N ARG A 178 -6.66 -5.67 2.08
CA ARG A 178 -6.12 -4.38 2.51
C ARG A 178 -4.96 -4.56 3.48
N ASN A 179 -4.12 -3.56 3.60
CA ASN A 179 -2.95 -3.62 4.48
C ASN A 179 -3.27 -3.15 5.90
N HIS A 180 -4.23 -2.23 6.07
CA HIS A 180 -4.61 -1.64 7.35
C HIS A 180 -6.05 -1.94 7.73
N GLY A 181 -6.32 -2.02 9.03
CA GLY A 181 -7.66 -2.27 9.57
C GLY A 181 -8.11 -3.71 9.37
N THR A 182 -9.27 -3.94 8.74
CA THR A 182 -9.74 -5.28 8.40
C THR A 182 -9.06 -5.80 7.15
N PHE A 183 -8.60 -7.06 7.14
CA PHE A 183 -7.91 -7.65 5.99
C PHE A 183 -8.77 -7.70 4.73
N PHE A 184 -10.06 -7.98 4.88
CA PHE A 184 -11.01 -8.16 3.79
C PHE A 184 -11.96 -6.99 3.68
N SER A 185 -12.41 -6.72 2.45
CA SER A 185 -13.46 -5.75 2.18
C SER A 185 -14.43 -6.28 1.14
N GLU A 186 -15.65 -5.79 1.23
CA GLU A 186 -16.68 -5.97 0.20
C GLU A 186 -16.36 -5.11 -1.02
N LYS A 187 -16.85 -5.50 -2.19
CA LYS A 187 -16.68 -4.73 -3.44
C LYS A 187 -17.27 -3.31 -3.34
N SER A 188 -18.33 -3.14 -2.58
CA SER A 188 -18.95 -1.84 -2.31
C SER A 188 -18.01 -0.81 -1.67
N LEU A 189 -16.87 -1.23 -1.10
CA LEU A 189 -15.89 -0.29 -0.55
C LEU A 189 -15.40 0.71 -1.61
N LEU A 190 -15.13 0.24 -2.84
CA LEU A 190 -14.67 1.12 -3.92
C LEU A 190 -15.72 2.16 -4.28
N ASP A 191 -17.00 1.75 -4.37
CA ASP A 191 -18.10 2.68 -4.63
C ASP A 191 -18.26 3.70 -3.51
N ASN A 192 -18.13 3.28 -2.25
CA ASN A 192 -18.22 4.18 -1.10
C ASN A 192 -17.09 5.21 -1.10
N VAL A 193 -15.87 4.82 -1.48
CA VAL A 193 -14.73 5.77 -1.55
C VAL A 193 -14.89 6.73 -2.72
N ILE A 194 -15.40 6.27 -3.86
CA ILE A 194 -15.75 7.14 -5.01
C ILE A 194 -16.82 8.16 -4.59
N GLU A 195 -17.89 7.70 -3.91
CA GLU A 195 -18.94 8.59 -3.39
C GLU A 195 -18.37 9.63 -2.41
N CYS A 196 -17.46 9.24 -1.52
CA CYS A 196 -16.79 10.18 -0.62
C CYS A 196 -16.01 11.26 -1.40
N CYS A 197 -15.31 10.89 -2.47
CA CYS A 197 -14.63 11.86 -3.32
C CYS A 197 -15.61 12.86 -3.96
N ASP A 198 -16.73 12.39 -4.48
CA ASP A 198 -17.77 13.23 -5.09
C ASP A 198 -18.39 14.19 -4.06
N LEU A 199 -18.70 13.69 -2.86
CA LEU A 199 -19.21 14.53 -1.76
C LEU A 199 -18.22 15.64 -1.38
N ILE A 200 -16.94 15.33 -1.26
CA ILE A 200 -15.88 16.31 -0.97
C ILE A 200 -15.78 17.35 -2.08
N LEU A 201 -15.75 16.92 -3.35
CA LEU A 201 -15.62 17.81 -4.50
C LEU A 201 -16.84 18.72 -4.67
N THR A 202 -18.01 18.27 -4.29
CA THR A 202 -19.27 19.05 -4.34
C THR A 202 -19.54 19.82 -3.03
N ARG A 203 -18.66 19.71 -2.02
CA ARG A 203 -18.81 20.30 -0.68
C ARG A 203 -20.09 19.88 0.04
N GLN A 204 -20.45 18.61 -0.11
CA GLN A 204 -21.60 17.98 0.54
C GLN A 204 -21.17 16.95 1.59
N ASP A 205 -19.87 16.80 1.82
CA ASP A 205 -19.29 15.97 2.86
C ASP A 205 -19.58 16.55 4.27
N ALA A 206 -19.53 15.70 5.29
CA ALA A 206 -19.71 16.14 6.67
C ALA A 206 -18.52 16.93 7.21
N HIS A 207 -17.40 16.99 6.50
CA HIS A 207 -16.16 17.66 6.91
C HIS A 207 -15.76 17.31 8.33
N PHE A 208 -15.80 16.00 8.66
CA PHE A 208 -15.65 15.50 10.02
C PHE A 208 -14.21 15.67 10.50
N PRO A 209 -13.97 16.39 11.61
CA PRO A 209 -12.62 16.66 12.08
C PRO A 209 -11.99 15.39 12.70
N ILE A 210 -10.78 15.06 12.29
CA ILE A 210 -9.97 13.98 12.86
C ILE A 210 -8.58 14.50 13.22
N LEU A 211 -7.98 13.90 14.25
CA LEU A 211 -6.60 14.19 14.63
C LEU A 211 -5.75 12.96 14.31
N PHE A 212 -4.82 13.09 13.37
CA PHE A 212 -3.93 12.04 12.96
C PHE A 212 -2.48 12.45 13.24
N HIS A 213 -1.80 11.74 14.15
CA HIS A 213 -0.42 12.02 14.59
C HIS A 213 -0.17 13.49 14.96
N GLY A 214 -1.17 14.16 15.55
CA GLY A 214 -1.09 15.55 15.95
C GLY A 214 -1.41 16.56 14.83
N ILE A 215 -1.74 16.09 13.63
CA ILE A 215 -2.16 16.92 12.49
C ILE A 215 -3.69 16.90 12.42
N GLN A 216 -4.29 18.09 12.33
CA GLN A 216 -5.73 18.22 12.09
C GLN A 216 -6.03 17.89 10.63
N LEU A 217 -6.85 16.88 10.41
CA LEU A 217 -7.37 16.47 9.10
C LEU A 217 -8.91 16.54 9.12
N TYR A 218 -9.50 16.35 7.94
CA TYR A 218 -10.95 16.27 7.77
C TYR A 218 -11.31 15.03 6.95
N ALA A 219 -12.20 14.20 7.48
CA ALA A 219 -12.76 13.06 6.77
C ALA A 219 -14.08 13.44 6.10
N CYS A 220 -14.45 12.72 5.06
CA CYS A 220 -15.73 12.89 4.37
C CYS A 220 -16.91 12.77 5.36
N HIS A 221 -16.85 11.78 6.24
CA HIS A 221 -17.80 11.56 7.34
C HIS A 221 -17.11 10.78 8.47
N GLU A 222 -17.81 10.58 9.58
CA GLU A 222 -17.32 9.74 10.66
C GLU A 222 -17.17 8.29 10.18
N THR A 223 -15.99 7.71 10.41
CA THR A 223 -15.70 6.33 9.99
C THR A 223 -16.63 5.34 10.69
N LYS A 224 -17.37 4.58 9.92
CA LYS A 224 -18.23 3.53 10.47
C LYS A 224 -17.38 2.36 10.99
N THR A 225 -17.68 1.91 12.20
CA THR A 225 -16.93 0.83 12.89
C THR A 225 -17.08 -0.56 12.24
N ASN A 226 -17.99 -0.71 11.26
CA ASN A 226 -18.27 -1.96 10.58
C ASN A 226 -17.35 -2.26 9.36
N GLY A 227 -16.34 -1.45 9.10
CA GLY A 227 -15.40 -1.65 7.98
C GLY A 227 -15.97 -1.34 6.58
N GLN A 228 -17.10 -0.67 6.53
CA GLN A 228 -17.76 -0.25 5.28
C GLN A 228 -17.61 1.26 5.10
N GLY A 229 -16.40 1.80 5.07
CA GLY A 229 -16.07 3.17 4.67
C GLY A 229 -17.07 4.27 5.03
#